data_17a5fec4bf53b54ad964a85041b1b9ea
#
_entry.id   17a5fec4bf53b54ad964a85041b1b9ea
#
_cell.length_a   1.000
_cell.length_b   1.000
_cell.length_c   1.000
_cell.angle_alpha   90.00
_cell.angle_beta   90.00
_cell.angle_gamma   90.00
#
_symmetry.space_group_name_H-M   'P 1'
#
loop_
_entity.id
_entity.type
_entity.pdbx_description
1 polymer ?
#
loop_
_entity_poly.entity_id
_entity_poly.type
_entity_poly.pdbx_seq_one_letter_code
_entity_poly.pdbx_strand_id
1 'polypeptide(L)'
;DTPRGLGVVYLLESTVTGERIAVRTATLNREHPELPSVSDIWKAADFNEREVYDFYGIVFIGHPDMRRLYLRNDWVGYPMRKDNEPEKDNPLRMDNEETVDTTMELELNPDGSIKNKEMQLFGDEEYVVNIGPQHPATHGVMRFRVSLEGEIIDKIDANCGYIHRGIEKLCESLTY
;
A
#
# COMPACT_ATOMS: atom_id res chain seq x y z
N ASP A 1 3.63 -6.24 15.37
CA ASP A 1 4.30 -7.53 15.15
C ASP A 1 4.88 -8.05 16.47
N THR A 2 4.59 -9.29 16.79
CA THR A 2 5.09 -9.99 17.98
C THR A 2 5.61 -11.37 17.56
N PRO A 3 6.48 -12.01 18.35
CA PRO A 3 6.95 -13.36 18.03
C PRO A 3 5.83 -14.41 17.91
N ARG A 4 4.65 -14.12 18.48
CA ARG A 4 3.49 -15.04 18.47
C ARG A 4 2.49 -14.79 17.36
N GLY A 5 2.56 -13.64 16.66
CA GLY A 5 1.60 -13.30 15.63
C GLY A 5 1.62 -11.83 15.24
N LEU A 6 0.74 -11.49 14.31
CA LEU A 6 0.53 -10.14 13.83
C LEU A 6 -0.76 -9.57 14.42
N GLY A 7 -0.78 -8.29 14.71
CA GLY A 7 -1.96 -7.63 15.24
C GLY A 7 -2.05 -6.17 14.87
N VAL A 8 -3.24 -5.64 15.01
CA VAL A 8 -3.58 -4.26 14.73
C VAL A 8 -4.15 -3.61 15.99
N VAL A 9 -3.85 -2.34 16.18
CA VAL A 9 -4.41 -1.52 17.23
C VAL A 9 -5.22 -0.40 16.59
N TYR A 10 -6.51 -0.37 16.87
CA TYR A 10 -7.39 0.72 16.49
C TYR A 10 -7.45 1.74 17.62
N LEU A 11 -7.03 2.96 17.33
CA LEU A 11 -7.16 4.09 18.25
C LEU A 11 -8.41 4.87 17.86
N LEU A 12 -9.43 4.80 18.70
CA LEU A 12 -10.72 5.45 18.47
C LEU A 12 -10.86 6.64 19.39
N GLU A 13 -11.36 7.75 18.87
CA GLU A 13 -11.65 8.96 19.64
C GLU A 13 -13.10 9.40 19.37
N SER A 14 -13.83 9.66 20.44
CA SER A 14 -15.16 10.26 20.37
C SER A 14 -15.05 11.75 20.05
N THR A 15 -15.61 12.17 18.93
CA THR A 15 -15.65 13.59 18.53
C THR A 15 -16.56 14.43 19.44
N VAL A 16 -17.41 13.79 20.26
CA VAL A 16 -18.35 14.47 21.17
C VAL A 16 -17.78 14.60 22.56
N THR A 17 -17.21 13.52 23.11
CA THR A 17 -16.71 13.49 24.50
C THR A 17 -15.20 13.65 24.60
N GLY A 18 -14.46 13.47 23.50
CA GLY A 18 -12.99 13.45 23.49
C GLY A 18 -12.39 12.20 24.16
N GLU A 19 -13.22 11.21 24.52
CA GLU A 19 -12.75 9.96 25.11
C GLU A 19 -12.02 9.14 24.05
N ARG A 20 -10.93 8.49 24.47
CA ARG A 20 -10.10 7.65 23.61
C ARG A 20 -10.09 6.22 24.12
N ILE A 21 -10.24 5.28 23.20
CA ILE A 21 -10.09 3.85 23.47
C ILE A 21 -9.15 3.21 22.47
N ALA A 22 -8.42 2.20 22.93
CA ALA A 22 -7.56 1.37 22.09
C ALA A 22 -8.13 -0.04 22.01
N VAL A 23 -8.56 -0.45 20.82
CA VAL A 23 -9.04 -1.81 20.55
C VAL A 23 -7.91 -2.58 19.88
N ARG A 24 -7.55 -3.74 20.44
CA ARG A 24 -6.49 -4.60 19.89
C ARG A 24 -7.09 -5.87 19.33
N THR A 25 -6.67 -6.23 18.16
CA THR A 25 -6.98 -7.51 17.51
C THR A 25 -5.70 -8.15 17.00
N ALA A 26 -5.66 -9.46 16.93
CA ALA A 26 -4.47 -10.18 16.45
C ALA A 26 -4.85 -11.51 15.82
N THR A 27 -4.01 -11.96 14.90
CA THR A 27 -4.02 -13.30 14.34
C THR A 27 -2.74 -14.04 14.72
N LEU A 28 -2.86 -15.33 15.02
CA LEU A 28 -1.72 -16.21 15.28
C LEU A 28 -1.14 -16.82 14.00
N ASN A 29 -1.86 -16.72 12.90
CA ASN A 29 -1.39 -17.19 11.61
C ASN A 29 -0.47 -16.13 10.99
N ARG A 30 0.82 -16.40 10.92
CA ARG A 30 1.80 -15.48 10.34
C ARG A 30 1.96 -15.66 8.83
N GLU A 31 1.68 -16.85 8.31
CA GLU A 31 1.81 -17.14 6.87
C GLU A 31 0.67 -16.48 6.08
N HIS A 32 -0.55 -16.61 6.59
CA HIS A 32 -1.75 -16.02 6.01
C HIS A 32 -2.51 -15.23 7.06
N PRO A 33 -2.01 -14.05 7.45
CA PRO A 33 -2.67 -13.26 8.49
C PRO A 33 -3.90 -12.55 7.94
N GLU A 34 -5.04 -12.85 8.50
CA GLU A 34 -6.34 -12.29 8.10
C GLU A 34 -7.04 -11.67 9.29
N LEU A 35 -7.66 -10.51 9.08
CA LEU A 35 -8.50 -9.81 10.04
C LEU A 35 -9.73 -9.23 9.30
N PRO A 36 -10.88 -9.05 9.98
CA PRO A 36 -12.01 -8.36 9.37
C PRO A 36 -11.68 -6.88 9.14
N SER A 37 -12.11 -6.35 8.00
CA SER A 37 -12.04 -4.91 7.70
C SER A 37 -13.06 -4.13 8.53
N VAL A 38 -12.71 -2.89 8.85
CA VAL A 38 -13.61 -1.90 9.48
C VAL A 38 -13.84 -0.67 8.59
N SER A 39 -13.44 -0.75 7.31
CA SER A 39 -13.55 0.34 6.34
C SER A 39 -15.02 0.67 5.96
N ASP A 40 -15.95 -0.25 6.18
CA ASP A 40 -17.38 -0.03 6.04
C ASP A 40 -17.93 0.88 7.16
N ILE A 41 -17.34 0.82 8.36
CA ILE A 41 -17.71 1.64 9.51
C ILE A 41 -17.00 3.00 9.47
N TRP A 42 -15.67 2.98 9.23
CA TRP A 42 -14.83 4.17 9.20
C TRP A 42 -14.07 4.28 7.88
N LYS A 43 -14.40 5.27 7.06
CA LYS A 43 -13.72 5.48 5.78
C LYS A 43 -12.22 5.76 5.92
N ALA A 44 -11.79 6.34 7.05
CA ALA A 44 -10.37 6.54 7.33
C ALA A 44 -9.59 5.22 7.48
N ALA A 45 -10.27 4.11 7.79
CA ALA A 45 -9.63 2.79 7.90
C ALA A 45 -9.17 2.25 6.54
N ASP A 46 -9.78 2.65 5.43
CA ASP A 46 -9.44 2.20 4.08
C ASP A 46 -7.91 2.31 3.83
N PHE A 47 -7.36 3.51 3.86
CA PHE A 47 -5.94 3.71 3.63
C PHE A 47 -5.05 3.11 4.72
N ASN A 48 -5.48 3.16 5.98
CA ASN A 48 -4.71 2.60 7.09
C ASN A 48 -4.62 1.07 7.00
N GLU A 49 -5.68 0.39 6.60
CA GLU A 49 -5.69 -1.06 6.39
C GLU A 49 -4.81 -1.44 5.19
N ARG A 50 -4.84 -0.65 4.11
CA ARG A 50 -3.94 -0.83 2.97
C ARG A 50 -2.47 -0.63 3.33
N GLU A 51 -2.15 0.34 4.19
CA GLU A 51 -0.80 0.54 4.70
C GLU A 51 -0.34 -0.66 5.53
N VAL A 52 -1.18 -1.17 6.42
CA VAL A 52 -0.88 -2.36 7.22
C VAL A 52 -0.70 -3.60 6.34
N TYR A 53 -1.54 -3.77 5.33
CA TYR A 53 -1.37 -4.82 4.32
C TYR A 53 -0.04 -4.68 3.61
N ASP A 54 0.28 -3.49 3.13
CA ASP A 54 1.46 -3.22 2.32
C ASP A 54 2.76 -3.54 3.07
N PHE A 55 2.85 -3.16 4.35
CA PHE A 55 4.06 -3.32 5.15
C PHE A 55 4.13 -4.61 5.98
N TYR A 56 3.00 -5.17 6.38
CA TYR A 56 2.93 -6.34 7.26
C TYR A 56 2.23 -7.55 6.65
N GLY A 57 1.52 -7.40 5.53
CA GLY A 57 0.83 -8.47 4.83
C GLY A 57 -0.42 -8.98 5.54
N ILE A 58 -1.05 -8.18 6.39
CA ILE A 58 -2.33 -8.54 6.98
C ILE A 58 -3.43 -8.27 5.98
N VAL A 59 -4.15 -9.30 5.57
CA VAL A 59 -5.30 -9.19 4.66
C VAL A 59 -6.54 -8.82 5.44
N PHE A 60 -7.22 -7.73 5.03
CA PHE A 60 -8.47 -7.31 5.66
C PHE A 60 -9.67 -7.82 4.87
N ILE A 61 -10.34 -8.83 5.42
CA ILE A 61 -11.50 -9.47 4.78
C ILE A 61 -12.66 -8.48 4.70
N GLY A 62 -13.21 -8.29 3.50
CA GLY A 62 -14.29 -7.33 3.25
C GLY A 62 -13.83 -5.92 2.91
N HIS A 63 -12.53 -5.69 2.83
CA HIS A 63 -12.00 -4.41 2.33
C HIS A 63 -12.29 -4.24 0.83
N PRO A 64 -12.74 -3.06 0.38
CA PRO A 64 -13.13 -2.86 -1.02
C PRO A 64 -11.97 -2.84 -2.01
N ASP A 65 -10.76 -2.45 -1.56
CA ASP A 65 -9.59 -2.28 -2.43
C ASP A 65 -8.28 -2.56 -1.66
N MET A 66 -7.81 -3.81 -1.67
CA MET A 66 -6.59 -4.27 -0.97
C MET A 66 -5.31 -4.15 -1.80
N ARG A 67 -5.22 -3.17 -2.69
CA ARG A 67 -3.97 -2.91 -3.42
C ARG A 67 -2.92 -2.27 -2.53
N ARG A 68 -1.64 -2.49 -2.86
CA ARG A 68 -0.52 -1.79 -2.22
C ARG A 68 -0.67 -0.28 -2.33
N LEU A 69 -0.15 0.44 -1.35
CA LEU A 69 -0.28 1.90 -1.25
C LEU A 69 1.06 2.61 -1.45
N TYR A 70 2.12 2.15 -0.79
CA TYR A 70 3.45 2.76 -0.78
C TYR A 70 4.45 2.00 -1.63
N LEU A 71 4.45 0.67 -1.53
CA LEU A 71 5.38 -0.17 -2.25
C LEU A 71 4.91 -0.40 -3.69
N ARG A 72 5.85 -0.72 -4.56
CA ARG A 72 5.55 -1.12 -5.93
C ARG A 72 4.79 -2.44 -5.93
N ASN A 73 3.96 -2.67 -6.93
CA ASN A 73 3.15 -3.90 -7.03
C ASN A 73 4.01 -5.17 -7.19
N ASP A 74 5.22 -5.03 -7.77
CA ASP A 74 6.21 -6.09 -7.96
C ASP A 74 7.09 -6.34 -6.72
N TRP A 75 6.89 -5.59 -5.64
CA TRP A 75 7.64 -5.79 -4.41
C TRP A 75 7.32 -7.13 -3.77
N VAL A 76 8.37 -7.89 -3.45
CA VAL A 76 8.25 -9.19 -2.78
C VAL A 76 8.39 -9.00 -1.27
N GLY A 77 7.52 -9.67 -0.51
CA GLY A 77 7.55 -9.64 0.95
C GLY A 77 6.91 -8.41 1.59
N TYR A 78 7.17 -8.27 2.90
CA TYR A 78 6.57 -7.25 3.77
C TYR A 78 7.67 -6.66 4.67
N PRO A 79 8.22 -5.49 4.30
CA PRO A 79 9.50 -5.01 4.84
C PRO A 79 9.47 -4.64 6.32
N MET A 80 8.30 -4.33 6.89
CA MET A 80 8.17 -3.93 8.30
C MET A 80 8.01 -5.12 9.26
N ARG A 81 7.88 -6.33 8.74
CA ARG A 81 7.89 -7.52 9.59
C ARG A 81 9.26 -7.71 10.24
N LYS A 82 9.25 -8.22 11.47
CA LYS A 82 10.49 -8.52 12.22
C LYS A 82 11.22 -9.77 11.71
N ASP A 83 10.49 -10.66 11.03
CA ASP A 83 10.99 -11.86 10.39
C ASP A 83 11.37 -11.64 8.91
N ASN A 84 11.22 -10.43 8.41
CA ASN A 84 11.66 -10.06 7.06
C ASN A 84 13.19 -9.92 7.03
N GLU A 85 13.84 -10.69 6.17
CA GLU A 85 15.28 -10.58 5.92
C GLU A 85 15.49 -9.61 4.74
N PRO A 86 15.91 -8.37 4.98
CA PRO A 86 15.97 -7.33 3.94
C PRO A 86 16.94 -7.66 2.80
N GLU A 87 17.83 -8.62 3.00
CA GLU A 87 18.81 -9.01 1.99
C GLU A 87 18.24 -9.91 0.88
N LYS A 88 17.16 -10.65 1.16
CA LYS A 88 16.57 -11.60 0.20
C LYS A 88 15.44 -11.01 -0.64
N ASP A 89 14.75 -10.02 -0.12
CA ASP A 89 13.46 -9.58 -0.65
C ASP A 89 13.49 -8.17 -1.28
N ASN A 90 14.68 -7.55 -1.39
CA ASN A 90 14.78 -6.21 -1.97
C ASN A 90 15.20 -6.27 -3.44
N PRO A 91 14.28 -6.11 -4.41
CA PRO A 91 14.62 -6.06 -5.82
C PRO A 91 15.44 -4.81 -6.21
N LEU A 92 15.57 -3.83 -5.29
CA LEU A 92 16.29 -2.58 -5.53
C LEU A 92 17.73 -2.60 -4.98
N ARG A 93 18.23 -3.73 -4.49
CA ARG A 93 19.64 -3.84 -4.11
C ARG A 93 20.50 -3.81 -5.36
N MET A 94 21.11 -2.68 -5.59
CA MET A 94 22.00 -2.38 -6.72
C MET A 94 23.38 -3.05 -6.60
N ASP A 95 23.49 -4.23 -6.01
CA ASP A 95 24.79 -4.88 -5.82
C ASP A 95 25.26 -5.66 -7.06
N ASN A 96 24.43 -5.78 -8.07
CA ASN A 96 24.81 -6.29 -9.37
C ASN A 96 24.61 -5.20 -10.40
N GLU A 97 25.64 -4.90 -11.15
CA GLU A 97 25.68 -3.95 -12.28
C GLU A 97 24.77 -4.34 -13.47
N GLU A 98 23.88 -5.29 -13.28
CA GLU A 98 22.79 -5.52 -14.21
C GLU A 98 21.72 -4.44 -13.95
N THR A 99 21.72 -3.46 -14.82
CA THR A 99 20.62 -2.49 -14.94
C THR A 99 19.31 -3.27 -15.00
N VAL A 100 18.62 -3.31 -13.86
CA VAL A 100 17.22 -3.76 -13.85
C VAL A 100 16.49 -2.80 -14.78
N ASP A 101 16.16 -3.29 -15.95
CA ASP A 101 15.35 -2.55 -16.93
C ASP A 101 14.06 -2.18 -16.21
N THR A 102 13.90 -0.90 -15.89
CA THR A 102 12.74 -0.35 -15.20
C THR A 102 11.51 -0.28 -16.08
N THR A 103 11.60 -0.75 -17.32
CA THR A 103 10.45 -1.08 -18.11
C THR A 103 9.83 -2.34 -17.50
N MET A 104 8.72 -2.17 -16.75
CA MET A 104 7.85 -3.29 -16.45
C MET A 104 7.56 -3.99 -17.79
N GLU A 105 8.12 -5.17 -17.99
CA GLU A 105 7.63 -6.05 -19.02
C GLU A 105 6.21 -6.42 -18.59
N LEU A 106 5.25 -5.72 -19.19
CA LEU A 106 3.85 -6.09 -19.11
C LEU A 106 3.76 -7.51 -19.65
N GLU A 107 3.55 -8.48 -18.76
CA GLU A 107 3.27 -9.84 -19.19
C GLU A 107 1.96 -9.82 -19.98
N LEU A 108 2.09 -9.93 -21.28
CA LEU A 108 0.96 -10.00 -22.19
C LEU A 108 0.53 -11.47 -22.35
N ASN A 109 -0.76 -11.69 -22.43
CA ASN A 109 -1.31 -12.93 -22.92
C ASN A 109 -0.98 -13.07 -24.44
N PRO A 110 -1.05 -14.28 -25.00
CA PRO A 110 -0.82 -14.50 -26.43
C PRO A 110 -1.75 -13.69 -27.37
N ASP A 111 -2.86 -13.19 -26.84
CA ASP A 111 -3.84 -12.35 -27.54
C ASP A 111 -3.53 -10.84 -27.45
N GLY A 112 -2.44 -10.47 -26.78
CA GLY A 112 -2.03 -9.07 -26.56
C GLY A 112 -2.71 -8.38 -25.37
N SER A 113 -3.57 -9.07 -24.63
CA SER A 113 -4.18 -8.53 -23.41
C SER A 113 -3.23 -8.63 -22.21
N ILE A 114 -3.36 -7.72 -21.25
CA ILE A 114 -2.52 -7.69 -20.05
C ILE A 114 -2.93 -8.82 -19.10
N LYS A 115 -1.94 -9.64 -18.69
CA LYS A 115 -2.16 -10.84 -17.86
C LYS A 115 -2.72 -10.53 -16.46
N ASN A 116 -2.39 -9.37 -15.90
CA ASN A 116 -2.80 -8.93 -14.56
C ASN A 116 -3.89 -7.85 -14.60
N LYS A 117 -4.96 -8.10 -15.35
CA LYS A 117 -6.09 -7.18 -15.50
C LYS A 117 -6.78 -6.80 -14.17
N GLU A 118 -6.63 -7.63 -13.15
CA GLU A 118 -7.20 -7.42 -11.80
C GLU A 118 -6.52 -6.27 -11.03
N MET A 119 -5.33 -5.84 -11.46
CA MET A 119 -4.60 -4.71 -10.85
C MET A 119 -4.82 -3.37 -11.57
N GLN A 120 -5.59 -3.34 -12.66
CA GLN A 120 -5.89 -2.10 -13.38
C GLN A 120 -7.11 -1.42 -12.78
N LEU A 121 -6.89 -0.27 -12.16
CA LEU A 121 -7.97 0.60 -11.71
C LEU A 121 -8.67 1.28 -12.90
N PHE A 122 -7.92 1.56 -13.96
CA PHE A 122 -8.37 2.31 -15.14
C PHE A 122 -8.46 1.39 -16.36
N GLY A 123 -9.50 1.55 -17.17
CA GLY A 123 -9.65 0.84 -18.44
C GLY A 123 -8.72 1.41 -19.52
N ASP A 124 -8.48 0.62 -20.58
CA ASP A 124 -7.59 1.00 -21.67
C ASP A 124 -8.11 2.20 -22.49
N GLU A 125 -9.41 2.47 -22.45
CA GLU A 125 -10.08 3.57 -23.15
C GLU A 125 -10.36 4.79 -22.26
N GLU A 126 -10.04 4.73 -20.97
CA GLU A 126 -10.27 5.84 -20.05
C GLU A 126 -9.23 6.95 -20.22
N TYR A 127 -9.71 8.20 -20.24
CA TYR A 127 -8.81 9.36 -20.26
C TYR A 127 -8.26 9.62 -18.86
N VAL A 128 -7.00 9.27 -18.63
CA VAL A 128 -6.34 9.37 -17.33
C VAL A 128 -5.37 10.54 -17.28
N VAL A 129 -5.58 11.45 -16.34
CA VAL A 129 -4.70 12.58 -16.07
C VAL A 129 -3.86 12.32 -14.82
N ASN A 130 -2.55 12.58 -14.91
CA ASN A 130 -1.65 12.53 -13.77
C ASN A 130 -1.47 13.93 -13.15
N ILE A 131 -1.75 14.04 -11.86
CA ILE A 131 -1.55 15.25 -11.05
C ILE A 131 -0.47 14.96 -10.02
N GLY A 132 0.68 15.57 -10.14
CA GLY A 132 1.85 15.31 -9.29
C GLY A 132 2.84 14.29 -9.91
N PRO A 133 3.90 13.91 -9.18
CA PRO A 133 4.18 14.17 -7.75
C PRO A 133 4.56 15.62 -7.41
N GLN A 134 5.01 16.40 -8.38
CA GLN A 134 5.27 17.84 -8.22
C GLN A 134 4.23 18.63 -8.99
N HIS A 135 3.24 19.16 -8.28
CA HIS A 135 2.17 19.98 -8.85
C HIS A 135 1.75 21.07 -7.85
N PRO A 136 1.51 22.31 -8.30
CA PRO A 136 1.14 23.41 -7.39
C PRO A 136 -0.11 23.15 -6.55
N ALA A 137 -1.07 22.39 -7.09
CA ALA A 137 -2.32 22.07 -6.39
C ALA A 137 -2.18 21.07 -5.24
N THR A 138 -1.10 20.27 -5.20
CA THR A 138 -0.93 19.24 -4.18
C THR A 138 -0.24 19.73 -2.92
N HIS A 139 0.41 20.90 -2.96
CA HIS A 139 1.17 21.49 -1.87
C HIS A 139 2.15 20.50 -1.18
N GLY A 140 2.62 19.49 -1.91
CA GLY A 140 3.51 18.46 -1.40
C GLY A 140 3.90 17.47 -2.49
N VAL A 141 4.38 16.30 -2.07
CA VAL A 141 4.83 15.23 -2.98
C VAL A 141 3.83 14.09 -2.97
N MET A 142 2.78 14.25 -3.75
CA MET A 142 1.72 13.26 -3.93
C MET A 142 1.31 13.19 -5.40
N ARG A 143 1.04 12.00 -5.88
CA ARG A 143 0.55 11.78 -7.24
C ARG A 143 -0.89 11.28 -7.18
N PHE A 144 -1.75 11.89 -7.96
CA PHE A 144 -3.07 11.39 -8.26
C PHE A 144 -3.15 10.98 -9.72
N ARG A 145 -3.68 9.80 -9.99
CA ARG A 145 -4.18 9.41 -11.29
C ARG A 145 -5.69 9.56 -11.28
N VAL A 146 -6.20 10.36 -12.18
CA VAL A 146 -7.61 10.75 -12.22
C VAL A 146 -8.18 10.35 -13.57
N SER A 147 -9.19 9.50 -13.56
CA SER A 147 -10.00 9.22 -14.76
C SER A 147 -11.09 10.25 -14.90
N LEU A 148 -11.21 10.80 -16.10
CA LEU A 148 -12.16 11.86 -16.41
C LEU A 148 -13.16 11.41 -17.49
N GLU A 149 -14.42 11.69 -17.24
CA GLU A 149 -15.47 11.68 -18.25
C GLU A 149 -15.88 13.14 -18.54
N GLY A 150 -15.27 13.73 -19.58
CA GLY A 150 -15.37 15.16 -19.83
C GLY A 150 -14.70 15.98 -18.71
N GLU A 151 -15.47 16.76 -17.95
CA GLU A 151 -15.02 17.53 -16.79
C GLU A 151 -15.33 16.85 -15.44
N ILE A 152 -15.95 15.68 -15.48
CA ILE A 152 -16.35 14.95 -14.28
C ILE A 152 -15.27 13.93 -13.93
N ILE A 153 -14.90 13.88 -12.66
CA ILE A 153 -14.00 12.86 -12.13
C ILE A 153 -14.80 11.59 -11.90
N ASP A 154 -14.43 10.50 -12.56
CA ASP A 154 -14.99 9.18 -12.39
C ASP A 154 -14.25 8.38 -11.32
N LYS A 155 -12.91 8.28 -11.45
CA LYS A 155 -12.06 7.52 -10.53
C LYS A 155 -10.83 8.31 -10.13
N ILE A 156 -10.37 8.10 -8.89
CA ILE A 156 -9.12 8.65 -8.39
C ILE A 156 -8.28 7.52 -7.80
N ASP A 157 -7.01 7.48 -8.18
CA ASP A 157 -6.01 6.64 -7.56
C ASP A 157 -4.92 7.53 -6.95
N ALA A 158 -4.78 7.44 -5.64
CA ALA A 158 -3.76 8.16 -4.89
C ALA A 158 -2.50 7.33 -4.74
N ASN A 159 -1.37 7.89 -5.17
CA ASN A 159 -0.07 7.27 -5.00
C ASN A 159 0.78 8.15 -4.08
N CYS A 160 1.02 7.66 -2.87
CA CYS A 160 1.80 8.31 -1.82
C CYS A 160 3.11 7.56 -1.58
N GLY A 161 3.91 8.03 -0.63
CA GLY A 161 5.16 7.36 -0.26
C GLY A 161 6.42 7.90 -0.92
N TYR A 162 6.34 8.93 -1.76
CA TYR A 162 7.53 9.53 -2.42
C TYR A 162 8.61 10.03 -1.46
N ILE A 163 8.22 10.40 -0.25
CA ILE A 163 9.12 10.82 0.82
C ILE A 163 9.17 9.80 1.99
N HIS A 164 8.58 8.63 1.82
CA HIS A 164 8.63 7.56 2.81
C HIS A 164 10.02 6.93 2.81
N ARG A 165 10.69 6.97 3.94
CA ARG A 165 12.10 6.54 4.10
C ARG A 165 12.24 5.27 4.94
N GLY A 166 11.15 4.65 5.38
CA GLY A 166 11.19 3.48 6.26
C GLY A 166 11.87 3.75 7.60
N ILE A 167 11.67 4.95 8.16
CA ILE A 167 12.34 5.39 9.40
C ILE A 167 12.06 4.42 10.55
N GLU A 168 10.85 3.87 10.62
CA GLU A 168 10.43 2.91 11.63
C GLU A 168 11.33 1.66 11.61
N LYS A 169 11.66 1.15 10.42
CA LYS A 169 12.53 -0.01 10.27
C LYS A 169 13.98 0.35 10.57
N LEU A 170 14.43 1.53 10.16
CA LEU A 170 15.78 2.02 10.48
C LEU A 170 15.97 2.16 11.99
N CYS A 171 14.98 2.64 12.74
CA CYS A 171 15.03 2.76 14.19
C CYS A 171 15.13 1.42 14.93
N GLU A 172 14.72 0.31 14.30
CA GLU A 172 14.91 -1.03 14.86
C GLU A 172 16.35 -1.53 14.75
N SER A 173 17.13 -1.03 13.78
CA SER A 173 18.46 -1.55 13.43
C SER A 173 19.61 -0.61 13.75
N LEU A 174 19.36 0.68 13.88
CA LEU A 174 20.39 1.69 14.14
C LEU A 174 20.38 2.10 15.61
N THR A 175 21.58 2.27 16.16
CA THR A 175 21.81 2.96 17.45
C THR A 175 22.01 4.46 17.19
N TYR A 176 21.56 5.29 18.13
CA TYR A 176 21.77 6.74 18.10
C TYR A 176 23.24 7.08 18.32
#